data_69fee76e9ec95498744b41a5632068d4
#
_entry.id   69fee76e9ec95498744b41a5632068d4
#
_cell.length_a   1.000
_cell.length_b   1.000
_cell.length_c   1.000
_cell.angle_alpha   90.00
_cell.angle_beta   90.00
_cell.angle_gamma   90.00
#
_symmetry.space_group_name_H-M   'P 1'
#
loop_
_entity.id
_entity.type
_entity.pdbx_description
1 polymer ?
#
loop_
_entity_poly.entity_id
_entity_poly.type
_entity_poly.pdbx_seq_one_letter_code
_entity_poly.pdbx_strand_id
1 'polypeptide(L)'
;MLAAMLVLLVGCQKIKEIRITSVKVTSLSVKGLKGADVSLAVGVFNPSVQISVSEIEGEVKHSGKIIGRVAIAPVVIKARSEEVYDIKAVLSIAEGVSLRELMMFADPRKLNECTVDMSAKAKIKGGGTKKFSVKDIPLKELLEKAGNEKI
;
A
#
# COMPACT_ATOMS: atom_id res chain seq x y z
N MET A 1 3.24 2.09 0.52
CA MET A 1 2.50 0.88 0.13
C MET A 1 1.27 1.17 -0.73
N LEU A 2 0.43 2.13 -0.35
CA LEU A 2 -0.72 2.49 -1.18
C LEU A 2 -0.31 3.02 -2.54
N ALA A 3 0.73 3.85 -2.60
CA ALA A 3 1.25 4.38 -3.85
C ALA A 3 1.71 3.26 -4.79
N ALA A 4 2.44 2.27 -4.26
CA ALA A 4 2.88 1.11 -5.04
C ALA A 4 1.70 0.30 -5.55
N MET A 5 0.64 0.16 -4.74
CA MET A 5 -0.56 -0.56 -5.12
C MET A 5 -1.27 0.12 -6.30
N LEU A 6 -1.38 1.44 -6.25
CA LEU A 6 -1.99 2.21 -7.34
C LEU A 6 -1.13 2.17 -8.61
N VAL A 7 0.20 2.13 -8.46
CA VAL A 7 1.10 1.96 -9.60
C VAL A 7 0.85 0.61 -10.30
N LEU A 8 0.60 -0.45 -9.54
CA LEU A 8 0.26 -1.75 -10.10
C LEU A 8 -1.07 -1.72 -10.86
N LEU A 9 -2.03 -0.93 -10.37
CA LEU A 9 -3.32 -0.73 -11.05
C LEU A 9 -3.17 0.02 -12.37
N VAL A 10 -2.18 0.88 -12.48
CA VAL A 10 -1.89 1.65 -13.71
C VAL A 10 -1.57 0.74 -14.89
N GLY A 11 -1.18 -0.51 -14.65
CA GLY A 11 -1.01 -1.49 -15.71
C GLY A 11 -2.29 -1.89 -16.44
N CYS A 12 -3.46 -1.58 -15.86
CA CYS A 12 -4.75 -1.82 -16.46
C CYS A 12 -5.08 -0.73 -17.50
N GLN A 13 -5.57 -1.09 -18.67
CA GLN A 13 -5.79 -0.12 -19.76
C GLN A 13 -6.69 1.06 -19.39
N LYS A 14 -7.74 0.83 -18.61
CA LYS A 14 -8.71 1.88 -18.24
C LYS A 14 -8.23 2.82 -17.15
N ILE A 15 -7.15 2.48 -16.46
CA ILE A 15 -6.65 3.26 -15.33
C ILE A 15 -5.19 3.66 -15.45
N LYS A 16 -4.61 3.50 -16.65
CA LYS A 16 -3.22 3.84 -16.94
C LYS A 16 -2.85 5.29 -16.66
N GLU A 17 -3.83 6.19 -16.71
CA GLU A 17 -3.58 7.63 -16.56
C GLU A 17 -3.72 8.13 -15.15
N ILE A 18 -4.09 7.26 -14.21
CA ILE A 18 -4.19 7.62 -12.81
C ILE A 18 -2.79 7.79 -12.23
N ARG A 19 -2.56 8.89 -11.53
CA ARG A 19 -1.25 9.20 -10.94
C ARG A 19 -1.39 9.55 -9.48
N ILE A 20 -0.40 9.13 -8.72
CA ILE A 20 -0.23 9.58 -7.35
C ILE A 20 0.54 10.88 -7.40
N THR A 21 -0.03 11.96 -6.92
CA THR A 21 0.60 13.28 -6.94
C THR A 21 1.33 13.63 -5.65
N SER A 22 0.90 13.03 -4.54
CA SER A 22 1.56 13.24 -3.25
C SER A 22 1.22 12.12 -2.27
N VAL A 23 2.11 11.88 -1.33
CA VAL A 23 1.87 10.96 -0.20
C VAL A 23 2.45 11.60 1.04
N LYS A 24 1.64 11.74 2.08
CA LYS A 24 2.06 12.32 3.34
C LYS A 24 1.47 11.54 4.51
N VAL A 25 2.30 11.19 5.48
CA VAL A 25 1.81 10.59 6.73
C VAL A 25 1.24 11.71 7.59
N THR A 26 -0.03 11.63 7.92
CA THR A 26 -0.71 12.65 8.73
C THR A 26 -0.83 12.23 10.18
N SER A 27 -0.79 10.94 10.46
CA SER A 27 -0.94 10.42 11.80
C SER A 27 -0.32 9.05 11.92
N LEU A 28 0.32 8.80 13.05
CA LEU A 28 0.89 7.48 13.36
C LEU A 28 0.61 7.21 14.84
N SER A 29 -0.13 6.18 15.13
CA SER A 29 -0.43 5.75 16.49
C SER A 29 0.11 4.35 16.72
N VAL A 30 1.20 4.23 17.45
CA VAL A 30 1.84 2.95 17.73
C VAL A 30 1.12 2.25 18.87
N LYS A 31 0.79 0.97 18.69
CA LYS A 31 0.10 0.14 19.68
C LYS A 31 1.07 -0.87 20.31
N GLY A 32 2.12 -0.37 20.91
CA GLY A 32 3.15 -1.21 21.50
C GLY A 32 3.85 -2.07 20.46
N LEU A 33 4.09 -3.33 20.79
CA LEU A 33 4.73 -4.28 19.88
C LEU A 33 3.73 -5.00 18.96
N LYS A 34 2.44 -4.65 19.03
CA LYS A 34 1.41 -5.33 18.23
C LYS A 34 1.22 -4.73 16.85
N GLY A 35 1.52 -3.46 16.68
CA GLY A 35 1.34 -2.79 15.42
C GLY A 35 1.14 -1.29 15.55
N ALA A 36 0.52 -0.70 14.55
CA ALA A 36 0.26 0.74 14.50
C ALA A 36 -0.91 1.06 13.58
N ASP A 37 -1.60 2.16 13.89
CA ASP A 37 -2.58 2.77 13.00
C ASP A 37 -1.90 3.93 12.30
N VAL A 38 -2.03 3.99 10.99
CA VAL A 38 -1.41 5.02 10.16
C VAL A 38 -2.48 5.72 9.33
N SER A 39 -2.43 7.05 9.29
CA SER A 39 -3.24 7.83 8.38
C SER A 39 -2.34 8.48 7.35
N LEU A 40 -2.75 8.40 6.10
CA LEU A 40 -2.02 8.96 4.97
C LEU A 40 -2.92 9.95 4.22
N ALA A 41 -2.34 11.06 3.80
CA ALA A 41 -2.98 11.94 2.83
C ALA A 41 -2.35 11.61 1.48
N VAL A 42 -3.16 11.06 0.57
CA VAL A 42 -2.69 10.62 -0.76
C VAL A 42 -3.38 11.45 -1.82
N GLY A 43 -2.60 12.24 -2.55
CA GLY A 43 -3.10 13.00 -3.68
C GLY A 43 -3.19 12.09 -4.91
N VAL A 44 -4.32 12.10 -5.59
CA VAL A 44 -4.56 11.27 -6.77
C VAL A 44 -5.14 12.12 -7.87
N PHE A 45 -4.53 12.06 -9.03
CA PHE A 45 -5.07 12.61 -10.27
C PHE A 45 -5.70 11.48 -11.07
N ASN A 46 -7.00 11.55 -11.28
CA ASN A 46 -7.76 10.57 -12.05
C ASN A 46 -8.51 11.25 -13.19
N PRO A 47 -7.98 11.19 -14.42
CA PRO A 47 -8.66 11.78 -15.58
C PRO A 47 -9.74 10.85 -16.17
N SER A 48 -9.89 9.66 -15.64
CA SER A 48 -10.75 8.62 -16.19
C SER A 48 -12.03 8.42 -15.35
N VAL A 49 -12.50 7.20 -15.23
CA VAL A 49 -13.73 6.84 -14.52
C VAL A 49 -13.50 6.64 -13.03
N GLN A 50 -14.58 6.65 -12.27
CA GLN A 50 -14.53 6.37 -10.84
C GLN A 50 -14.06 4.93 -10.59
N ILE A 51 -13.18 4.77 -9.61
CA ILE A 51 -12.65 3.48 -9.21
C ILE A 51 -12.80 3.32 -7.70
N SER A 52 -13.39 2.20 -7.29
CA SER A 52 -13.48 1.83 -5.88
C SER A 52 -12.46 0.73 -5.59
N VAL A 53 -11.52 0.99 -4.70
CA VAL A 53 -10.50 0.03 -4.32
C VAL A 53 -10.80 -0.47 -2.92
N SER A 54 -10.87 -1.78 -2.76
CA SER A 54 -11.21 -2.42 -1.49
C SER A 54 -10.40 -3.68 -1.28
N GLU A 55 -10.55 -4.28 -0.11
CA GLU A 55 -9.82 -5.50 0.26
C GLU A 55 -8.32 -5.37 0.00
N ILE A 56 -7.77 -4.20 0.35
CA ILE A 56 -6.35 -3.91 0.14
C ILE A 56 -5.59 -4.49 1.33
N GLU A 57 -4.78 -5.49 1.07
CA GLU A 57 -4.03 -6.20 2.09
C GLU A 57 -2.60 -6.45 1.63
N GLY A 58 -1.69 -6.48 2.59
CA GLY A 58 -0.30 -6.81 2.33
C GLY A 58 0.28 -7.67 3.43
N GLU A 59 1.21 -8.53 3.08
CA GLU A 59 1.96 -9.33 4.02
C GLU A 59 3.44 -9.09 3.79
N VAL A 60 4.16 -8.77 4.85
CA VAL A 60 5.61 -8.58 4.80
C VAL A 60 6.27 -9.87 5.27
N LYS A 61 7.16 -10.41 4.44
CA LYS A 61 7.87 -11.66 4.72
C LYS A 61 9.37 -11.41 4.78
N HIS A 62 10.03 -12.16 5.63
CA HIS A 62 11.48 -12.23 5.71
C HIS A 62 11.89 -13.70 5.66
N SER A 63 12.66 -14.06 4.64
CA SER A 63 13.08 -15.46 4.42
C SER A 63 11.92 -16.45 4.44
N GLY A 64 10.79 -16.06 3.83
CA GLY A 64 9.59 -16.89 3.72
C GLY A 64 8.67 -16.85 4.93
N LYS A 65 9.08 -16.21 6.02
CA LYS A 65 8.26 -16.09 7.23
C LYS A 65 7.50 -14.78 7.24
N ILE A 66 6.20 -14.82 7.49
CA ILE A 66 5.37 -13.61 7.63
C ILE A 66 5.73 -12.92 8.94
N ILE A 67 6.16 -11.67 8.85
CA ILE A 67 6.52 -10.87 10.02
C ILE A 67 5.53 -9.74 10.30
N GLY A 68 4.72 -9.37 9.32
CA GLY A 68 3.71 -8.34 9.52
C GLY A 68 2.66 -8.36 8.45
N ARG A 69 1.54 -7.71 8.74
CA ARG A 69 0.42 -7.55 7.82
C ARG A 69 -0.03 -6.10 7.80
N VAL A 70 -0.54 -5.69 6.65
CA VAL A 70 -1.10 -4.35 6.46
C VAL A 70 -2.51 -4.52 5.91
N ALA A 71 -3.46 -3.81 6.50
CA ALA A 71 -4.82 -3.72 5.97
C ALA A 71 -5.10 -2.25 5.73
N ILE A 72 -5.58 -1.92 4.53
CA ILE A 72 -5.86 -0.55 4.13
C ILE A 72 -7.37 -0.41 3.92
N ALA A 73 -7.95 0.65 4.48
CA ALA A 73 -9.38 0.91 4.36
C ALA A 73 -9.76 1.17 2.89
N PRO A 74 -10.98 0.79 2.48
CA PRO A 74 -11.46 1.05 1.14
C PRO A 74 -11.43 2.53 0.79
N VAL A 75 -11.18 2.83 -0.48
CA VAL A 75 -11.16 4.19 -0.98
C VAL A 75 -11.90 4.27 -2.32
N VAL A 76 -12.65 5.34 -2.52
CA VAL A 76 -13.31 5.63 -3.79
C VAL A 76 -12.59 6.81 -4.44
N ILE A 77 -11.99 6.58 -5.59
CA ILE A 77 -11.28 7.59 -6.36
C ILE A 77 -12.26 8.15 -7.40
N LYS A 78 -12.62 9.40 -7.22
CA LYS A 78 -13.63 10.06 -8.07
C LYS A 78 -13.16 10.22 -9.50
N ALA A 79 -14.10 10.14 -10.44
CA ALA A 79 -13.83 10.33 -11.86
C ALA A 79 -13.41 11.79 -12.14
N ARG A 80 -12.51 11.94 -13.06
CA ARG A 80 -12.11 13.26 -13.59
C ARG A 80 -11.84 14.27 -12.48
N SER A 81 -11.00 13.87 -11.54
CA SER A 81 -10.71 14.67 -10.36
C SER A 81 -9.24 14.62 -10.00
N GLU A 82 -8.83 15.62 -9.26
CA GLU A 82 -7.54 15.65 -8.58
C GLU A 82 -7.82 16.01 -7.13
N GLU A 83 -7.71 15.04 -6.25
CA GLU A 83 -8.07 15.20 -4.84
C GLU A 83 -7.09 14.51 -3.93
N VAL A 84 -7.09 14.95 -2.68
CA VAL A 84 -6.32 14.30 -1.62
C VAL A 84 -7.27 13.44 -0.81
N TYR A 85 -6.96 12.15 -0.68
CA TYR A 85 -7.76 11.19 0.07
C TYR A 85 -7.10 10.88 1.40
N ASP A 86 -7.92 10.81 2.44
CA ASP A 86 -7.47 10.39 3.76
C ASP A 86 -7.58 8.87 3.82
N ILE A 87 -6.44 8.20 3.82
CA ILE A 87 -6.35 6.75 3.77
C ILE A 87 -5.93 6.22 5.13
N LYS A 88 -6.67 5.25 5.63
CA LYS A 88 -6.38 4.60 6.90
C LYS A 88 -5.74 3.24 6.65
N ALA A 89 -4.65 2.97 7.34
CA ALA A 89 -3.96 1.68 7.28
C ALA A 89 -3.72 1.16 8.69
N VAL A 90 -3.84 -0.14 8.84
CA VAL A 90 -3.55 -0.83 10.10
C VAL A 90 -2.39 -1.78 9.86
N LEU A 91 -1.32 -1.57 10.59
CA LEU A 91 -0.15 -2.44 10.59
C LEU A 91 -0.26 -3.40 11.76
N SER A 92 -0.04 -4.68 11.52
CA SER A 92 -0.09 -5.70 12.57
C SER A 92 1.18 -6.54 12.53
N ILE A 93 1.73 -6.84 13.70
CA ILE A 93 2.90 -7.71 13.80
C ILE A 93 2.41 -9.15 13.92
N ALA A 94 2.97 -10.05 13.13
CA ALA A 94 2.58 -11.45 13.16
C ALA A 94 2.96 -12.12 14.48
N GLU A 95 2.19 -13.13 14.90
CA GLU A 95 2.49 -13.88 16.11
C GLU A 95 3.84 -14.58 15.99
N GLY A 96 4.56 -14.67 17.11
CA GLY A 96 5.84 -15.34 17.15
C GLY A 96 7.02 -14.52 16.63
N VAL A 97 6.78 -13.28 16.23
CA VAL A 97 7.86 -12.39 15.79
C VAL A 97 8.57 -11.82 17.02
N SER A 98 9.88 -12.00 17.08
CA SER A 98 10.69 -11.51 18.18
C SER A 98 11.02 -10.02 18.05
N LEU A 99 11.40 -9.39 19.17
CA LEU A 99 11.87 -8.02 19.13
C LEU A 99 13.08 -7.86 18.21
N ARG A 100 13.96 -8.87 18.19
CA ARG A 100 15.13 -8.88 17.30
C ARG A 100 14.72 -8.77 15.83
N GLU A 101 13.67 -9.51 15.42
CA GLU A 101 13.15 -9.46 14.06
C GLU A 101 12.54 -8.08 13.75
N LEU A 102 11.87 -7.45 14.71
CA LEU A 102 11.32 -6.12 14.54
C LEU A 102 12.41 -5.06 14.37
N MET A 103 13.51 -5.23 15.06
CA MET A 103 14.65 -4.29 14.98
C MET A 103 15.31 -4.31 13.60
N MET A 104 15.08 -5.34 12.80
CA MET A 104 15.56 -5.43 11.44
C MET A 104 15.03 -4.28 10.56
N PHE A 105 13.86 -3.74 10.87
CA PHE A 105 13.30 -2.60 10.14
C PHE A 105 14.07 -1.29 10.36
N ALA A 106 14.89 -1.24 11.39
CA ALA A 106 15.76 -0.10 11.65
C ALA A 106 17.05 -0.15 10.84
N ASP A 107 17.38 -1.30 10.24
CA ASP A 107 18.58 -1.50 9.44
C ASP A 107 18.21 -1.59 7.95
N PRO A 108 18.52 -0.56 7.14
CA PRO A 108 18.18 -0.57 5.70
C PRO A 108 18.76 -1.76 4.93
N ARG A 109 19.89 -2.31 5.38
CA ARG A 109 20.51 -3.47 4.71
C ARG A 109 19.67 -4.73 4.85
N LYS A 110 18.99 -4.88 5.98
CA LYS A 110 18.14 -6.05 6.24
C LYS A 110 16.78 -5.95 5.55
N LEU A 111 16.34 -4.75 5.22
CA LEU A 111 15.12 -4.55 4.45
C LEU A 111 15.23 -5.14 3.04
N ASN A 112 16.44 -5.28 2.52
CA ASN A 112 16.67 -5.92 1.22
C ASN A 112 16.26 -7.40 1.19
N GLU A 113 16.19 -8.03 2.36
CA GLU A 113 15.84 -9.44 2.50
C GLU A 113 14.33 -9.63 2.68
N CYS A 114 13.58 -8.55 2.77
CA CYS A 114 12.14 -8.59 2.95
C CYS A 114 11.42 -8.52 1.61
N THR A 115 10.33 -9.27 1.51
CA THR A 115 9.43 -9.23 0.37
C THR A 115 8.02 -8.94 0.83
N VAL A 116 7.18 -8.46 -0.06
CA VAL A 116 5.79 -8.13 0.24
C VAL A 116 4.87 -8.80 -0.77
N ASP A 117 3.84 -9.44 -0.26
CA ASP A 117 2.72 -9.91 -1.07
C ASP A 117 1.60 -8.89 -0.88
N MET A 118 1.00 -8.46 -1.96
CA MET A 118 -0.08 -7.48 -1.92
C MET A 118 -1.27 -7.96 -2.74
N SER A 119 -2.47 -7.62 -2.28
CA SER A 119 -3.69 -7.90 -3.01
C SER A 119 -4.69 -6.77 -2.82
N ALA A 120 -5.54 -6.57 -3.81
CA ALA A 120 -6.61 -5.59 -3.76
C ALA A 120 -7.70 -5.96 -4.75
N LYS A 121 -8.86 -5.36 -4.56
CA LYS A 121 -9.99 -5.50 -5.45
C LYS A 121 -10.38 -4.12 -5.95
N ALA A 122 -10.43 -3.95 -7.26
CA ALA A 122 -10.82 -2.68 -7.87
C ALA A 122 -12.11 -2.85 -8.65
N LYS A 123 -13.07 -1.97 -8.39
CA LYS A 123 -14.33 -1.92 -9.12
C LYS A 123 -14.36 -0.64 -9.94
N ILE A 124 -14.45 -0.80 -11.26
CA ILE A 124 -14.50 0.32 -12.19
C ILE A 124 -15.95 0.63 -12.48
N LYS A 125 -16.36 1.89 -12.29
CA LYS A 125 -17.73 2.31 -12.56
C LYS A 125 -18.04 2.13 -14.05
N GLY A 126 -19.12 1.38 -14.35
CA GLY A 126 -19.48 1.04 -15.72
C GLY A 126 -18.67 -0.11 -16.30
N GLY A 127 -17.72 -0.65 -15.56
CA GLY A 127 -16.92 -1.80 -15.95
C GLY A 127 -17.13 -2.95 -14.97
N GLY A 128 -16.21 -3.88 -14.93
CA GLY A 128 -16.26 -5.01 -14.03
C GLY A 128 -15.46 -4.77 -12.75
N THR A 129 -15.37 -5.83 -11.97
CA THR A 129 -14.51 -5.90 -10.79
C THR A 129 -13.31 -6.76 -11.13
N LYS A 130 -12.11 -6.29 -10.75
CA LYS A 130 -10.88 -7.04 -10.93
C LYS A 130 -10.16 -7.21 -9.62
N LYS A 131 -9.56 -8.38 -9.42
CA LYS A 131 -8.68 -8.65 -8.30
C LYS A 131 -7.24 -8.57 -8.77
N PHE A 132 -6.43 -7.92 -7.97
CA PHE A 132 -5.00 -7.79 -8.22
C PHE A 132 -4.24 -8.49 -7.11
N SER A 133 -3.23 -9.23 -7.49
CA SER A 133 -2.38 -9.92 -6.53
C SER A 133 -0.97 -9.95 -7.06
N VAL A 134 -0.01 -9.53 -6.24
CA VAL A 134 1.40 -9.55 -6.57
C VAL A 134 2.14 -10.18 -5.40
N LYS A 135 3.08 -11.06 -5.71
CA LYS A 135 3.84 -11.78 -4.68
C LYS A 135 5.33 -11.51 -4.79
N ASP A 136 5.99 -11.61 -3.65
CA ASP A 136 7.44 -11.55 -3.55
C ASP A 136 8.06 -10.27 -4.14
N ILE A 137 7.37 -9.13 -3.95
CA ILE A 137 7.91 -7.84 -4.35
C ILE A 137 8.97 -7.44 -3.33
N PRO A 138 10.22 -7.13 -3.73
CA PRO A 138 11.20 -6.63 -2.78
C PRO A 138 10.70 -5.38 -2.06
N LEU A 139 10.75 -5.39 -0.74
CA LEU A 139 10.29 -4.25 0.06
C LEU A 139 11.03 -2.97 -0.31
N LYS A 140 12.32 -3.07 -0.57
CA LYS A 140 13.14 -1.94 -1.01
C LYS A 140 12.58 -1.29 -2.27
N GLU A 141 12.17 -2.09 -3.24
CA GLU A 141 11.59 -1.58 -4.50
C GLU A 141 10.31 -0.80 -4.25
N LEU A 142 9.44 -1.30 -3.37
CA LEU A 142 8.20 -0.61 -3.02
C LEU A 142 8.47 0.74 -2.34
N LEU A 143 9.44 0.77 -1.44
CA LEU A 143 9.81 2.00 -0.74
C LEU A 143 10.40 3.03 -1.70
N GLU A 144 11.20 2.59 -2.66
CA GLU A 144 11.77 3.48 -3.68
C GLU A 144 10.68 4.07 -4.58
N LYS A 145 9.72 3.25 -5.01
CA LYS A 145 8.60 3.72 -5.84
C LYS A 145 7.73 4.73 -5.10
N ALA A 146 7.41 4.45 -3.84
CA ALA A 146 6.64 5.38 -3.02
C ALA A 146 7.38 6.70 -2.83
N GLY A 147 8.71 6.64 -2.62
CA GLY A 147 9.53 7.84 -2.51
C GLY A 147 9.58 8.65 -3.80
N ASN A 148 9.65 7.98 -4.95
CA ASN A 148 9.71 8.64 -6.25
C ASN A 148 8.39 9.31 -6.65
N GLU A 149 7.27 8.84 -6.14
CA GLU A 149 5.97 9.43 -6.38
C GLU A 149 5.64 10.56 -5.43
N LYS A 150 6.48 10.77 -4.44
CA LYS A 150 6.33 11.83 -3.47
C LYS A 150 6.90 13.11 -4.04
N ILE A 151 6.06 14.06 -4.26
CA ILE A 151 6.44 15.36 -4.84
C ILE A 151 6.30 16.46 -3.81
#